data_8417bb593af814e46a3005a7e254a8de
#
_entry.id   8417bb593af814e46a3005a7e254a8de
#
_cell.length_a   1.000
_cell.length_b   1.000
_cell.length_c   1.000
_cell.angle_alpha   90.00
_cell.angle_beta   90.00
_cell.angle_gamma   90.00
#
_symmetry.space_group_name_H-M   'P 1'
#
loop_
_entity.id
_entity.type
_entity.pdbx_description
1 polymer ?
#
loop_
_entity_poly.entity_id
_entity_poly.type
_entity_poly.pdbx_seq_one_letter_code
_entity_poly.pdbx_strand_id
1 'polypeptide(L)'
;MLPIQTIQDRILLWAWGSLVLTLLSFACSLLGDNFTAIAFAAFLAASLTLVGAIMDITALKKAHAELERSELRYRHLFSRMPIAFRQLDASRLVALFRKLRAEGVKDLGAYFDSHPEFLRTCMDALSFQEANERAIQMFGGGAEGYVGRSLADSWKERPDTFRRAMESRYRGETNFEEETRMVTWDGRVVDVLFTTARVGPINDLEVSLVGTIDISQRVRAQQKLQQVQAEFAHAARVSMLGELTASIAHEVNQPLAAIATNGAAGLRWLNRPVPDIGEIRKTIENIVVDTQRAAKIVARVHGMASRKAPEQAFLPFDEIIREALLFLGHELESRSVAILHRPEPAAPQVFGDRTQLQQVIVNLAINAVQAMTQAGYDDRRIVISTVAQDASTLCCSVEDNGPGIASEHLGRLFESFFTTKESGMGMGLPICRSIVEAHGGRIGAEASAAQGGARFWFTLPISIAADPPRSDLGVDA
;
A
#
# COMPACT_ATOMS: atom_id res chain seq x y z
N MET A 1 -0.21 19.88 44.21
CA MET A 1 0.86 19.58 45.21
C MET A 1 0.93 20.72 46.20
N LEU A 2 0.69 20.51 47.50
CA LEU A 2 1.00 21.51 48.52
C LEU A 2 2.53 21.61 48.63
N PRO A 3 3.13 22.80 48.59
CA PRO A 3 4.58 22.95 48.61
C PRO A 3 5.14 22.32 49.90
N ILE A 4 6.30 21.64 49.77
CA ILE A 4 7.02 20.96 50.83
C ILE A 4 7.24 21.90 52.05
N GLN A 5 7.42 23.18 51.80
CA GLN A 5 7.51 24.22 52.83
C GLN A 5 6.29 24.30 53.75
N THR A 6 5.07 24.18 53.24
CA THR A 6 3.84 24.21 54.04
C THR A 6 3.69 22.99 54.95
N ILE A 7 4.31 21.85 54.61
CA ILE A 7 4.29 20.64 55.42
C ILE A 7 5.32 20.72 56.55
N GLN A 8 6.53 21.23 56.27
CA GLN A 8 7.54 21.50 57.32
C GLN A 8 7.05 22.54 58.31
N ASP A 9 6.39 23.60 57.83
CA ASP A 9 5.82 24.63 58.71
C ASP A 9 4.69 24.07 59.58
N ARG A 10 3.87 23.17 59.07
CA ARG A 10 2.84 22.49 59.89
C ARG A 10 3.45 21.56 60.93
N ILE A 11 4.46 20.77 60.59
CA ILE A 11 5.16 19.89 61.55
C ILE A 11 5.81 20.72 62.64
N LEU A 12 6.44 21.85 62.31
CA LEU A 12 7.00 22.80 63.30
C LEU A 12 5.92 23.42 64.16
N LEU A 13 4.79 23.83 63.66
CA LEU A 13 3.63 24.35 64.41
C LEU A 13 3.08 23.29 65.37
N TRP A 14 2.96 22.04 64.93
CA TRP A 14 2.54 20.93 65.82
C TRP A 14 3.55 20.65 66.89
N ALA A 15 4.86 20.66 66.59
CA ALA A 15 5.93 20.46 67.58
C ALA A 15 5.97 21.60 68.60
N TRP A 16 5.86 22.88 68.18
CA TRP A 16 5.79 24.04 69.03
C TRP A 16 4.51 24.07 69.90
N GLY A 17 3.37 23.72 69.34
CA GLY A 17 2.11 23.58 70.03
C GLY A 17 2.20 22.57 71.19
N SER A 18 2.80 21.39 70.92
CA SER A 18 3.03 20.35 71.94
C SER A 18 3.99 20.81 73.01
N LEU A 19 5.09 21.51 72.66
CA LEU A 19 6.05 22.03 73.59
C LEU A 19 5.44 23.10 74.50
N VAL A 20 4.67 24.03 73.98
CA VAL A 20 3.98 25.09 74.76
C VAL A 20 2.94 24.49 75.73
N LEU A 21 2.17 23.49 75.26
CA LEU A 21 1.18 22.82 76.11
C LEU A 21 1.81 21.99 77.19
N THR A 22 2.98 21.35 77.01
CA THR A 22 3.72 20.65 78.09
C THR A 22 4.34 21.60 79.08
N LEU A 23 4.86 22.76 78.67
CA LEU A 23 5.39 23.79 79.48
C LEU A 23 4.29 24.47 80.41
N LEU A 24 3.12 24.73 79.79
CA LEU A 24 1.94 25.21 80.48
C LEU A 24 1.44 24.19 81.56
N SER A 25 1.40 22.90 81.18
CA SER A 25 1.04 21.82 82.12
C SER A 25 2.00 21.74 83.31
N PHE A 26 3.31 21.86 83.06
CA PHE A 26 4.33 21.88 84.09
C PHE A 26 4.22 23.12 85.00
N ALA A 27 4.01 24.31 84.48
CA ALA A 27 3.78 25.53 85.21
C ALA A 27 2.52 25.47 86.08
N CYS A 28 1.45 24.83 85.60
CA CYS A 28 0.21 24.63 86.30
C CYS A 28 0.30 23.61 87.45
N SER A 29 1.15 22.59 87.34
CA SER A 29 1.38 21.59 88.41
C SER A 29 2.06 22.19 89.62
N LEU A 30 2.71 23.34 89.53
CA LEU A 30 3.39 24.06 90.60
C LEU A 30 2.43 24.95 91.49
N LEU A 31 1.17 25.10 91.08
CA LEU A 31 0.24 26.11 91.64
C LEU A 31 -0.96 25.56 92.43
N GLY A 32 -1.06 24.23 92.81
CA GLY A 32 -2.02 23.66 93.76
C GLY A 32 -3.22 22.90 93.18
N ASP A 33 -4.05 22.23 94.01
CA ASP A 33 -4.98 21.12 93.75
C ASP A 33 -6.11 21.31 92.70
N ASN A 34 -6.38 22.49 92.18
CA ASN A 34 -7.36 22.72 91.11
C ASN A 34 -6.76 22.54 89.69
N PHE A 35 -5.51 22.15 89.55
CA PHE A 35 -4.78 22.10 88.29
C PHE A 35 -4.73 20.72 87.65
N THR A 36 -5.16 19.66 88.29
CA THR A 36 -5.15 18.28 87.72
C THR A 36 -5.98 18.16 86.48
N ALA A 37 -7.13 18.81 86.40
CA ALA A 37 -8.01 18.82 85.21
C ALA A 37 -7.39 19.59 84.02
N ILE A 38 -6.69 20.71 84.30
CA ILE A 38 -6.03 21.53 83.28
C ILE A 38 -4.77 20.79 82.73
N ALA A 39 -4.02 20.13 83.61
CA ALA A 39 -2.86 19.33 83.26
C ALA A 39 -3.28 18.11 82.34
N PHE A 40 -4.39 17.47 82.74
CA PHE A 40 -4.95 16.37 81.95
C PHE A 40 -5.44 16.84 80.57
N ALA A 41 -6.15 17.96 80.47
CA ALA A 41 -6.61 18.55 79.20
C ALA A 41 -5.42 18.94 78.30
N ALA A 42 -4.34 19.53 78.91
CA ALA A 42 -3.12 19.85 78.13
C ALA A 42 -2.39 18.61 77.62
N PHE A 43 -2.31 17.55 78.46
CA PHE A 43 -1.74 16.26 78.02
C PHE A 43 -2.57 15.62 76.89
N LEU A 44 -3.90 15.66 77.01
CA LEU A 44 -4.78 15.14 76.00
C LEU A 44 -4.62 15.91 74.65
N ALA A 45 -4.57 17.24 74.72
CA ALA A 45 -4.36 18.10 73.55
C ALA A 45 -2.97 17.84 72.95
N ALA A 46 -1.90 17.72 73.74
CA ALA A 46 -0.57 17.37 73.22
C ALA A 46 -0.52 15.98 72.58
N SER A 47 -1.22 15.01 73.18
CA SER A 47 -1.34 13.67 72.61
C SER A 47 -2.10 13.65 71.23
N LEU A 48 -3.21 14.40 71.13
CA LEU A 48 -3.97 14.56 69.93
C LEU A 48 -3.15 15.25 68.79
N THR A 49 -2.37 16.30 69.19
CA THR A 49 -1.48 16.96 68.23
C THR A 49 -0.36 16.03 67.71
N LEU A 50 0.24 15.24 68.61
CA LEU A 50 1.25 14.26 68.23
C LEU A 50 0.70 13.17 67.30
N VAL A 51 -0.50 12.67 67.65
CA VAL A 51 -1.20 11.70 66.73
C VAL A 51 -1.48 12.32 65.38
N GLY A 52 -1.97 13.56 65.31
CA GLY A 52 -2.18 14.27 64.07
C GLY A 52 -0.89 14.41 63.24
N ALA A 53 0.22 14.80 63.86
CA ALA A 53 1.51 14.91 63.24
C ALA A 53 2.01 13.55 62.65
N ILE A 54 1.83 12.47 63.43
CA ILE A 54 2.19 11.10 62.98
C ILE A 54 1.33 10.68 61.81
N MET A 55 0.03 10.98 61.79
CA MET A 55 -0.87 10.68 60.67
C MET A 55 -0.48 11.45 59.41
N ASP A 56 -0.15 12.76 59.54
CA ASP A 56 0.30 13.58 58.39
C ASP A 56 1.62 13.06 57.82
N ILE A 57 2.60 12.68 58.64
CA ILE A 57 3.88 12.08 58.21
C ILE A 57 3.64 10.73 57.53
N THR A 58 2.72 9.93 58.06
CA THR A 58 2.40 8.61 57.45
C THR A 58 1.71 8.77 56.12
N ALA A 59 0.77 9.71 55.98
CA ALA A 59 0.10 10.03 54.73
C ALA A 59 1.11 10.55 53.67
N LEU A 60 2.05 11.44 54.08
CA LEU A 60 3.09 11.95 53.19
C LEU A 60 4.03 10.83 52.70
N LYS A 61 4.48 9.93 53.59
CA LYS A 61 5.31 8.77 53.20
C LYS A 61 4.57 7.86 52.25
N LYS A 62 3.27 7.63 52.45
CA LYS A 62 2.45 6.82 51.56
C LYS A 62 2.33 7.47 50.19
N ALA A 63 2.04 8.76 50.13
CA ALA A 63 1.94 9.50 48.84
C ALA A 63 3.28 9.52 48.10
N HIS A 64 4.40 9.68 48.83
CA HIS A 64 5.74 9.62 48.21
C HIS A 64 6.05 8.22 47.64
N ALA A 65 5.76 7.16 48.40
CA ALA A 65 5.93 5.78 47.90
C ALA A 65 5.03 5.44 46.72
N GLU A 66 3.81 5.97 46.66
CA GLU A 66 2.92 5.82 45.50
C GLU A 66 3.46 6.57 44.28
N LEU A 67 4.00 7.77 44.47
CA LEU A 67 4.63 8.55 43.40
C LEU A 67 5.86 7.82 42.85
N GLU A 68 6.76 7.34 43.70
CA GLU A 68 7.94 6.55 43.31
C GLU A 68 7.55 5.29 42.52
N ARG A 69 6.54 4.55 42.99
CA ARG A 69 6.04 3.36 42.32
C ARG A 69 5.45 3.71 40.92
N SER A 70 4.73 4.83 40.83
CA SER A 70 4.17 5.30 39.58
C SER A 70 5.27 5.70 38.59
N GLU A 71 6.29 6.42 39.06
CA GLU A 71 7.45 6.83 38.26
C GLU A 71 8.26 5.61 37.79
N LEU A 72 8.56 4.65 38.64
CA LEU A 72 9.22 3.42 38.29
C LEU A 72 8.42 2.61 37.26
N ARG A 73 7.09 2.54 37.45
CA ARG A 73 6.21 1.87 36.49
C ARG A 73 6.25 2.55 35.13
N TYR A 74 6.15 3.88 35.08
CA TYR A 74 6.25 4.66 33.86
C TYR A 74 7.59 4.41 33.14
N ARG A 75 8.71 4.54 33.85
CA ARG A 75 10.05 4.30 33.31
C ARG A 75 10.21 2.89 32.76
N HIS A 76 9.74 1.86 33.46
CA HIS A 76 9.79 0.48 33.02
C HIS A 76 8.95 0.25 31.76
N LEU A 77 7.73 0.79 31.66
CA LEU A 77 6.87 0.68 30.50
C LEU A 77 7.48 1.40 29.31
N PHE A 78 7.89 2.65 29.49
CA PHE A 78 8.47 3.47 28.44
C PHE A 78 9.76 2.86 27.89
N SER A 79 10.69 2.42 28.76
CA SER A 79 11.97 1.84 28.35
C SER A 79 11.81 0.54 27.55
N ARG A 80 10.89 -0.34 27.98
CA ARG A 80 10.71 -1.68 27.39
C ARG A 80 9.68 -1.77 26.26
N MET A 81 9.05 -0.67 25.86
CA MET A 81 8.13 -0.68 24.71
C MET A 81 8.84 -1.14 23.43
N PRO A 82 8.21 -2.05 22.64
CA PRO A 82 8.78 -2.54 21.39
C PRO A 82 8.78 -1.50 20.26
N ILE A 83 8.16 -0.35 20.49
CA ILE A 83 8.07 0.78 19.56
C ILE A 83 9.13 1.81 19.96
N ALA A 84 9.85 2.36 18.98
CA ALA A 84 10.79 3.45 19.21
C ALA A 84 10.02 4.73 19.52
N PHE A 85 10.01 5.13 20.82
CA PHE A 85 9.36 6.35 21.27
C PHE A 85 10.39 7.44 21.58
N ARG A 86 10.05 8.65 21.17
CA ARG A 86 10.80 9.88 21.44
C ARG A 86 9.85 10.96 21.89
N GLN A 87 10.23 11.66 22.93
CA GLN A 87 9.52 12.83 23.42
C GLN A 87 10.24 14.10 22.92
N LEU A 88 9.48 15.01 22.34
CA LEU A 88 9.99 16.27 21.82
C LEU A 88 9.35 17.44 22.56
N ASP A 89 10.16 18.46 22.87
CA ASP A 89 9.66 19.78 23.21
C ASP A 89 9.35 20.53 21.91
N ALA A 90 8.10 20.91 21.74
CA ALA A 90 7.57 21.65 20.61
C ALA A 90 7.21 23.12 20.97
N SER A 91 7.63 23.63 22.13
CA SER A 91 7.25 24.95 22.60
C SER A 91 7.67 26.05 21.60
N ARG A 92 8.88 25.96 21.05
CA ARG A 92 9.38 26.90 20.03
C ARG A 92 8.59 26.79 18.72
N LEU A 93 8.22 25.57 18.29
CA LEU A 93 7.40 25.34 17.12
C LEU A 93 5.99 25.92 17.30
N VAL A 94 5.38 25.73 18.45
CA VAL A 94 4.06 26.30 18.78
C VAL A 94 4.10 27.84 18.76
N ALA A 95 5.17 28.44 19.29
CA ALA A 95 5.38 29.87 19.22
C ALA A 95 5.50 30.39 17.78
N LEU A 96 6.24 29.69 16.91
CA LEU A 96 6.33 29.98 15.47
C LEU A 96 4.96 29.90 14.80
N PHE A 97 4.20 28.85 15.04
CA PHE A 97 2.87 28.68 14.46
C PHE A 97 1.87 29.74 14.96
N ARG A 98 1.97 30.16 16.22
CA ARG A 98 1.16 31.24 16.76
C ARG A 98 1.48 32.58 16.07
N LYS A 99 2.77 32.85 15.82
CA LYS A 99 3.20 34.03 15.07
C LYS A 99 2.65 34.05 13.64
N LEU A 100 2.78 32.95 12.90
CA LEU A 100 2.26 32.84 11.53
C LEU A 100 0.74 33.05 11.47
N ARG A 101 -0.01 32.50 12.44
CA ARG A 101 -1.46 32.73 12.52
C ARG A 101 -1.81 34.18 12.79
N ALA A 102 -1.03 34.89 13.61
CA ALA A 102 -1.19 36.31 13.86
C ALA A 102 -0.87 37.17 12.61
N GLU A 103 0.02 36.69 11.75
CA GLU A 103 0.37 37.30 10.45
C GLU A 103 -0.68 36.94 9.35
N GLY A 104 -1.73 36.14 9.69
CA GLY A 104 -2.80 35.81 8.77
C GLY A 104 -2.57 34.60 7.87
N VAL A 105 -1.51 33.82 8.07
CA VAL A 105 -1.25 32.59 7.31
C VAL A 105 -2.31 31.53 7.69
N LYS A 106 -3.13 31.16 6.74
CA LYS A 106 -4.18 30.12 6.92
C LYS A 106 -3.73 28.75 6.41
N ASP A 107 -2.93 28.71 5.36
CA ASP A 107 -2.42 27.51 4.70
C ASP A 107 -0.89 27.45 4.86
N LEU A 108 -0.43 26.48 5.67
CA LEU A 108 1.00 26.27 5.89
C LEU A 108 1.68 25.64 4.67
N GLY A 109 0.96 24.85 3.86
CA GLY A 109 1.45 24.26 2.62
C GLY A 109 1.86 25.33 1.62
N ALA A 110 0.96 26.26 1.32
CA ALA A 110 1.25 27.42 0.44
C ALA A 110 2.39 28.30 1.01
N TYR A 111 2.49 28.41 2.34
CA TYR A 111 3.59 29.13 2.98
C TYR A 111 4.94 28.43 2.78
N PHE A 112 5.00 27.09 2.89
CA PHE A 112 6.22 26.32 2.60
C PHE A 112 6.65 26.45 1.13
N ASP A 113 5.70 26.50 0.18
CA ASP A 113 6.01 26.66 -1.25
C ASP A 113 6.69 28.01 -1.54
N SER A 114 6.30 29.05 -0.82
CA SER A 114 6.90 30.40 -0.94
C SER A 114 8.13 30.61 -0.04
N HIS A 115 8.32 29.78 0.99
CA HIS A 115 9.42 29.87 1.97
C HIS A 115 10.01 28.48 2.25
N PRO A 116 10.75 27.88 1.32
CA PRO A 116 11.24 26.49 1.47
C PRO A 116 12.16 26.30 2.69
N GLU A 117 12.89 27.32 3.10
CA GLU A 117 13.79 27.33 4.27
C GLU A 117 13.02 27.21 5.60
N PHE A 118 11.74 27.56 5.60
CA PHE A 118 10.93 27.52 6.82
C PHE A 118 10.70 26.08 7.33
N LEU A 119 10.72 25.09 6.45
CA LEU A 119 10.66 23.68 6.84
C LEU A 119 11.83 23.31 7.77
N ARG A 120 13.03 23.79 7.44
CA ARG A 120 14.23 23.61 8.28
C ARG A 120 14.05 24.31 9.62
N THR A 121 13.52 25.53 9.61
CA THR A 121 13.22 26.27 10.83
C THR A 121 12.26 25.50 11.76
N CYS A 122 11.25 24.82 11.21
CA CYS A 122 10.37 23.97 11.97
C CYS A 122 11.10 22.75 12.59
N MET A 123 12.04 22.14 11.85
CA MET A 123 12.85 21.03 12.37
C MET A 123 13.73 21.48 13.54
N ASP A 124 14.36 22.63 13.41
CA ASP A 124 15.26 23.20 14.43
C ASP A 124 14.51 23.80 15.64
N ALA A 125 13.20 23.99 15.50
CA ALA A 125 12.32 24.42 16.60
C ALA A 125 11.85 23.27 17.50
N LEU A 126 12.13 22.04 17.11
CA LEU A 126 11.84 20.83 17.89
C LEU A 126 13.13 20.35 18.57
N SER A 127 13.05 19.97 19.84
CA SER A 127 14.19 19.42 20.57
C SER A 127 13.84 18.12 21.28
N PHE A 128 14.78 17.16 21.25
CA PHE A 128 14.61 15.88 21.93
C PHE A 128 14.71 16.07 23.45
N GLN A 129 13.73 15.54 24.18
CA GLN A 129 13.70 15.52 25.64
C GLN A 129 14.04 14.13 26.17
N GLU A 130 13.41 13.09 25.63
CA GLU A 130 13.55 11.72 26.08
C GLU A 130 13.42 10.74 24.91
N ALA A 131 14.12 9.63 24.98
CA ALA A 131 14.01 8.52 24.05
C ALA A 131 14.07 7.19 24.81
N ASN A 132 13.25 6.22 24.41
CA ASN A 132 13.29 4.90 25.01
C ASN A 132 14.43 4.04 24.42
N GLU A 133 14.71 2.90 25.06
CA GLU A 133 15.78 1.98 24.62
C GLU A 133 15.62 1.56 23.16
N ARG A 134 14.38 1.34 22.70
CA ARG A 134 14.10 0.94 21.33
C ARG A 134 14.44 2.04 20.31
N ALA A 135 14.17 3.30 20.64
CA ALA A 135 14.56 4.43 19.81
C ALA A 135 16.10 4.57 19.72
N ILE A 136 16.80 4.38 20.84
CA ILE A 136 18.26 4.40 20.90
C ILE A 136 18.85 3.28 20.05
N GLN A 137 18.33 2.05 20.14
CA GLN A 137 18.77 0.91 19.33
C GLN A 137 18.52 1.12 17.83
N MET A 138 17.39 1.71 17.48
CA MET A 138 16.98 1.91 16.09
C MET A 138 17.76 3.02 15.39
N PHE A 139 17.90 4.19 16.05
CA PHE A 139 18.52 5.38 15.48
C PHE A 139 19.99 5.56 15.86
N GLY A 140 20.48 4.87 16.88
CA GLY A 140 21.83 5.00 17.40
C GLY A 140 22.00 6.16 18.38
N GLY A 141 23.24 6.50 18.74
CA GLY A 141 23.61 7.73 19.46
C GLY A 141 23.70 7.65 20.99
N GLY A 142 23.20 6.58 21.62
CA GLY A 142 23.13 6.47 23.08
C GLY A 142 22.14 7.47 23.71
N ALA A 143 21.82 7.30 25.00
CA ALA A 143 20.82 8.14 25.69
C ALA A 143 21.23 9.64 25.74
N GLU A 144 22.52 9.93 26.00
CA GLU A 144 23.05 11.31 26.06
C GLU A 144 23.21 11.95 24.66
N GLY A 145 23.32 11.14 23.61
CA GLY A 145 23.50 11.60 22.24
C GLY A 145 22.24 12.12 21.55
N TYR A 146 21.06 12.00 22.19
CA TYR A 146 19.79 12.50 21.63
C TYR A 146 19.61 14.00 21.86
N VAL A 147 20.00 14.50 23.02
CA VAL A 147 19.83 15.91 23.37
C VAL A 147 20.74 16.78 22.50
N GLY A 148 20.15 17.78 21.81
CA GLY A 148 20.88 18.74 20.96
C GLY A 148 21.13 18.29 19.52
N ARG A 149 20.71 17.09 19.07
CA ARG A 149 20.79 16.68 17.65
C ARG A 149 19.64 17.28 16.86
N SER A 150 19.94 17.62 15.60
CA SER A 150 18.96 18.14 14.65
C SER A 150 18.06 17.01 14.12
N LEU A 151 16.75 17.25 14.09
CA LEU A 151 15.80 16.35 13.42
C LEU A 151 16.02 16.30 11.90
N ALA A 152 16.61 17.33 11.31
CA ALA A 152 16.80 17.42 9.87
C ALA A 152 17.60 16.27 9.28
N ASP A 153 18.55 15.69 10.03
CA ASP A 153 19.33 14.56 9.57
C ASP A 153 18.47 13.31 9.34
N SER A 154 17.46 13.10 10.16
CA SER A 154 16.52 11.97 10.02
C SER A 154 15.56 12.10 8.84
N TRP A 155 15.35 13.31 8.32
CA TRP A 155 14.38 13.61 7.25
C TRP A 155 15.00 13.88 5.88
N LYS A 156 16.30 13.60 5.68
CA LYS A 156 17.02 13.85 4.42
C LYS A 156 16.40 13.14 3.22
N GLU A 157 15.92 11.89 3.40
CA GLU A 157 15.33 11.08 2.32
C GLU A 157 13.88 11.49 2.00
N ARG A 158 13.11 11.91 3.00
CA ARG A 158 11.68 12.19 2.86
C ARG A 158 11.26 13.45 3.64
N PRO A 159 11.77 14.64 3.28
CA PRO A 159 11.39 15.89 3.93
C PRO A 159 9.89 16.18 3.77
N ASP A 160 9.25 15.67 2.71
CA ASP A 160 7.82 15.87 2.44
C ASP A 160 6.91 15.23 3.51
N THR A 161 7.32 14.10 4.11
CA THR A 161 6.56 13.52 5.23
C THR A 161 6.57 14.44 6.43
N PHE A 162 7.73 15.02 6.76
CA PHE A 162 7.82 16.01 7.84
C PHE A 162 6.96 17.24 7.54
N ARG A 163 6.99 17.73 6.28
CA ARG A 163 6.13 18.83 5.83
C ARG A 163 4.66 18.52 6.10
N ARG A 164 4.16 17.36 5.64
CA ARG A 164 2.76 16.94 5.87
C ARG A 164 2.41 16.82 7.36
N ALA A 165 3.33 16.33 8.17
CA ALA A 165 3.13 16.29 9.63
C ALA A 165 3.01 17.70 10.24
N MET A 166 3.77 18.68 9.74
CA MET A 166 3.68 20.08 10.18
C MET A 166 2.38 20.74 9.70
N GLU A 167 1.96 20.47 8.46
CA GLU A 167 0.68 20.96 7.92
C GLU A 167 -0.51 20.40 8.71
N SER A 168 -0.50 19.09 9.02
CA SER A 168 -1.49 18.42 9.86
C SER A 168 -1.57 19.09 11.25
N ARG A 169 -0.41 19.28 11.89
CA ARG A 169 -0.33 19.95 13.19
C ARG A 169 -0.81 21.41 13.12
N TYR A 170 -0.51 22.14 12.05
CA TYR A 170 -0.96 23.52 11.86
C TYR A 170 -2.49 23.59 11.68
N ARG A 171 -3.11 22.63 11.03
CA ARG A 171 -4.58 22.49 10.96
C ARG A 171 -5.24 22.17 12.31
N GLY A 172 -4.45 21.79 13.31
CA GLY A 172 -4.93 21.47 14.65
C GLY A 172 -5.22 19.99 14.87
N GLU A 173 -4.82 19.12 13.95
CA GLU A 173 -4.92 17.68 14.12
C GLU A 173 -4.00 17.22 15.27
N THR A 174 -4.49 16.28 16.08
CA THR A 174 -3.75 15.80 17.26
C THR A 174 -2.77 14.69 16.93
N ASN A 175 -3.08 13.90 15.89
CA ASN A 175 -2.30 12.73 15.48
C ASN A 175 -1.97 12.83 14.00
N PHE A 176 -0.80 12.30 13.61
CA PHE A 176 -0.41 12.11 12.22
C PHE A 176 0.31 10.77 12.11
N GLU A 177 0.05 10.03 11.02
CA GLU A 177 0.66 8.73 10.74
C GLU A 177 0.95 8.57 9.25
N GLU A 178 2.16 8.09 8.92
CA GLU A 178 2.54 7.83 7.53
C GLU A 178 3.68 6.80 7.45
N GLU A 179 3.63 5.92 6.45
CA GLU A 179 4.76 5.07 6.08
C GLU A 179 5.78 5.89 5.29
N THR A 180 7.03 5.91 5.77
CA THR A 180 8.07 6.75 5.20
C THR A 180 9.45 6.14 5.35
N ARG A 181 10.47 6.86 4.90
CA ARG A 181 11.89 6.53 5.12
C ARG A 181 12.52 7.55 6.03
N MET A 182 13.26 7.06 7.00
CA MET A 182 14.06 7.90 7.88
C MET A 182 15.52 7.48 7.83
N VAL A 183 16.41 8.46 8.00
CA VAL A 183 17.84 8.20 8.11
C VAL A 183 18.20 8.09 9.59
N THR A 184 18.88 7.01 9.96
CA THR A 184 19.44 6.83 11.30
C THR A 184 20.73 7.63 11.43
N TRP A 185 21.22 7.83 12.65
CA TRP A 185 22.42 8.67 12.86
C TRP A 185 23.73 8.00 12.42
N ASP A 186 23.73 6.69 12.19
CA ASP A 186 24.80 5.95 11.52
C ASP A 186 24.67 5.93 9.98
N GLY A 187 23.71 6.68 9.44
CA GLY A 187 23.51 6.86 8.00
C GLY A 187 22.69 5.78 7.30
N ARG A 188 22.15 4.80 8.03
CA ARG A 188 21.26 3.79 7.44
C ARG A 188 19.89 4.40 7.12
N VAL A 189 19.32 3.99 5.98
CA VAL A 189 17.93 4.28 5.61
C VAL A 189 17.04 3.15 6.09
N VAL A 190 15.98 3.48 6.83
CA VAL A 190 15.03 2.53 7.43
C VAL A 190 13.63 2.88 6.97
N ASP A 191 12.88 1.89 6.47
CA ASP A 191 11.46 2.04 6.19
C ASP A 191 10.70 1.98 7.51
N VAL A 192 9.90 3.00 7.80
CA VAL A 192 9.23 3.15 9.09
C VAL A 192 7.77 3.55 8.94
N LEU A 193 6.95 3.09 9.88
CA LEU A 193 5.67 3.73 10.18
C LEU A 193 5.96 4.83 11.21
N PHE A 194 5.86 6.08 10.77
CA PHE A 194 6.05 7.26 11.59
C PHE A 194 4.70 7.73 12.11
N THR A 195 4.62 7.94 13.42
CA THR A 195 3.43 8.51 14.05
C THR A 195 3.84 9.62 14.99
N THR A 196 3.04 10.66 15.08
CA THR A 196 3.22 11.73 16.07
C THR A 196 1.90 12.08 16.72
N ALA A 197 1.95 12.31 18.02
CA ALA A 197 0.81 12.71 18.83
C ALA A 197 1.13 13.96 19.64
N ARG A 198 0.20 14.91 19.65
CA ARG A 198 0.28 16.09 20.49
C ARG A 198 -0.33 15.78 21.86
N VAL A 199 0.48 15.87 22.90
CA VAL A 199 0.02 15.60 24.28
C VAL A 199 -0.51 16.88 24.94
N GLY A 200 0.01 18.04 24.57
CA GLY A 200 -0.28 19.34 25.17
C GLY A 200 0.76 19.76 26.21
N PRO A 201 0.50 20.80 27.00
CA PRO A 201 1.46 21.33 27.95
C PRO A 201 1.64 20.38 29.16
N ILE A 202 2.90 20.01 29.44
CA ILE A 202 3.34 19.32 30.65
C ILE A 202 4.50 20.13 31.23
N ASN A 203 4.40 20.57 32.49
CA ASN A 203 5.40 21.40 33.17
C ASN A 203 5.85 22.61 32.29
N ASP A 204 4.88 23.35 31.75
CA ASP A 204 5.07 24.51 30.87
C ASP A 204 5.71 24.23 29.50
N LEU A 205 5.97 22.96 29.16
CA LEU A 205 6.49 22.56 27.86
C LEU A 205 5.37 21.98 26.98
N GLU A 206 5.35 22.35 25.71
CA GLU A 206 4.48 21.74 24.67
C GLU A 206 5.07 20.41 24.21
N VAL A 207 4.53 19.32 24.74
CA VAL A 207 5.05 17.97 24.52
C VAL A 207 4.44 17.34 23.28
N SER A 208 5.29 16.76 22.42
CA SER A 208 4.92 15.88 21.33
C SER A 208 5.57 14.52 21.50
N LEU A 209 4.78 13.46 21.32
CA LEU A 209 5.28 12.09 21.27
C LEU A 209 5.47 11.69 19.81
N VAL A 210 6.61 11.07 19.53
CA VAL A 210 6.93 10.50 18.23
C VAL A 210 7.13 9.01 18.39
N GLY A 211 6.29 8.22 17.74
CA GLY A 211 6.42 6.78 17.61
C GLY A 211 7.02 6.42 16.27
N THR A 212 7.87 5.40 16.24
CA THR A 212 8.49 4.90 15.02
C THR A 212 8.56 3.37 15.07
N ILE A 213 7.96 2.71 14.09
CA ILE A 213 7.99 1.25 13.97
C ILE A 213 8.80 0.91 12.71
N ASP A 214 9.81 0.05 12.85
CA ASP A 214 10.58 -0.47 11.71
C ASP A 214 9.70 -1.46 10.92
N ILE A 215 9.38 -1.09 9.69
CA ILE A 215 8.61 -1.90 8.75
C ILE A 215 9.46 -2.45 7.59
N SER A 216 10.79 -2.33 7.69
CA SER A 216 11.71 -2.72 6.60
C SER A 216 11.58 -4.20 6.22
N GLN A 217 11.31 -5.08 7.19
CA GLN A 217 11.07 -6.50 6.89
C GLN A 217 9.77 -6.70 6.11
N ARG A 218 8.69 -6.00 6.49
CA ARG A 218 7.40 -6.03 5.80
C ARG A 218 7.53 -5.52 4.36
N VAL A 219 8.18 -4.36 4.17
CA VAL A 219 8.40 -3.77 2.85
C VAL A 219 9.23 -4.70 1.96
N ARG A 220 10.33 -5.25 2.47
CA ARG A 220 11.17 -6.21 1.73
C ARG A 220 10.42 -7.50 1.38
N ALA A 221 9.63 -8.05 2.29
CA ALA A 221 8.83 -9.24 2.03
C ALA A 221 7.78 -8.98 0.93
N GLN A 222 7.14 -7.83 0.97
CA GLN A 222 6.15 -7.41 -0.02
C GLN A 222 6.79 -7.20 -1.41
N GLN A 223 7.95 -6.55 -1.48
CA GLN A 223 8.72 -6.38 -2.72
C GLN A 223 9.16 -7.73 -3.29
N LYS A 224 9.64 -8.66 -2.43
CA LYS A 224 10.04 -9.99 -2.86
C LYS A 224 8.86 -10.79 -3.39
N LEU A 225 7.70 -10.70 -2.74
CA LEU A 225 6.46 -11.34 -3.22
C LEU A 225 6.07 -10.80 -4.61
N GLN A 226 6.09 -9.50 -4.80
CA GLN A 226 5.80 -8.87 -6.10
C GLN A 226 6.80 -9.31 -7.18
N GLN A 227 8.10 -9.38 -6.83
CA GLN A 227 9.12 -9.87 -7.76
C GLN A 227 8.85 -11.33 -8.18
N VAL A 228 8.60 -12.22 -7.22
CA VAL A 228 8.31 -13.64 -7.49
C VAL A 228 7.05 -13.79 -8.33
N GLN A 229 6.00 -13.01 -8.05
CA GLN A 229 4.78 -13.01 -8.86
C GLN A 229 5.04 -12.57 -10.31
N ALA A 230 5.87 -11.54 -10.52
CA ALA A 230 6.23 -11.07 -11.85
C ALA A 230 7.07 -12.10 -12.62
N GLU A 231 8.04 -12.74 -11.96
CA GLU A 231 8.85 -13.84 -12.53
C GLU A 231 7.96 -15.03 -12.91
N PHE A 232 7.02 -15.38 -12.06
CA PHE A 232 6.08 -16.46 -12.28
C PHE A 232 5.16 -16.18 -13.48
N ALA A 233 4.60 -14.97 -13.57
CA ALA A 233 3.77 -14.55 -14.70
C ALA A 233 4.56 -14.57 -16.02
N HIS A 234 5.84 -14.20 -16.00
CA HIS A 234 6.71 -14.27 -17.18
C HIS A 234 6.97 -15.73 -17.59
N ALA A 235 7.34 -16.61 -16.66
CA ALA A 235 7.59 -18.01 -16.96
C ALA A 235 6.38 -18.69 -17.62
N ALA A 236 5.17 -18.36 -17.14
CA ALA A 236 3.95 -18.88 -17.71
C ALA A 236 3.65 -18.36 -19.12
N ARG A 237 3.96 -17.09 -19.42
CA ARG A 237 3.86 -16.56 -20.81
C ARG A 237 4.79 -17.31 -21.76
N VAL A 238 6.04 -17.55 -21.31
CA VAL A 238 7.03 -18.32 -22.11
C VAL A 238 6.55 -19.76 -22.34
N SER A 239 5.97 -20.39 -21.32
CA SER A 239 5.42 -21.74 -21.47
C SER A 239 4.27 -21.80 -22.46
N MET A 240 3.33 -20.87 -22.41
CA MET A 240 2.23 -20.78 -23.37
C MET A 240 2.74 -20.57 -24.79
N LEU A 241 3.74 -19.70 -24.96
CA LEU A 241 4.40 -19.52 -26.26
C LEU A 241 5.05 -20.81 -26.75
N GLY A 242 5.63 -21.61 -25.82
CA GLY A 242 6.16 -22.95 -26.13
C GLY A 242 5.09 -23.89 -26.69
N GLU A 243 3.90 -23.93 -26.11
CA GLU A 243 2.76 -24.73 -26.62
C GLU A 243 2.28 -24.26 -28.00
N LEU A 244 2.38 -22.95 -28.26
CA LEU A 244 1.97 -22.34 -29.54
C LEU A 244 3.09 -22.29 -30.57
N THR A 245 4.29 -22.80 -30.29
CA THR A 245 5.47 -22.64 -31.19
C THR A 245 5.20 -23.16 -32.60
N ALA A 246 4.55 -24.30 -32.72
CA ALA A 246 4.24 -24.87 -34.02
C ALA A 246 3.24 -24.00 -34.83
N SER A 247 2.22 -23.47 -34.16
CA SER A 247 1.24 -22.56 -34.75
C SER A 247 1.86 -21.24 -35.20
N ILE A 248 2.68 -20.64 -34.32
CA ILE A 248 3.42 -19.39 -34.60
C ILE A 248 4.36 -19.58 -35.80
N ALA A 249 5.13 -20.69 -35.84
CA ALA A 249 6.03 -20.98 -36.96
C ALA A 249 5.25 -21.11 -38.26
N HIS A 250 4.09 -21.76 -38.23
CA HIS A 250 3.22 -21.90 -39.40
C HIS A 250 2.65 -20.53 -39.84
N GLU A 251 2.12 -19.72 -38.92
CA GLU A 251 1.61 -18.38 -39.22
C GLU A 251 2.66 -17.42 -39.81
N VAL A 252 3.93 -17.52 -39.38
CA VAL A 252 5.02 -16.72 -39.92
C VAL A 252 5.45 -17.24 -41.28
N ASN A 253 5.49 -18.57 -41.47
CA ASN A 253 5.90 -19.18 -42.74
C ASN A 253 4.90 -18.93 -43.88
N GLN A 254 3.60 -18.81 -43.61
CA GLN A 254 2.58 -18.53 -44.61
C GLN A 254 2.83 -17.23 -45.39
N PRO A 255 2.92 -16.05 -44.77
CA PRO A 255 3.21 -14.81 -45.51
C PRO A 255 4.60 -14.84 -46.17
N LEU A 256 5.61 -15.49 -45.54
CA LEU A 256 6.94 -15.63 -46.15
C LEU A 256 6.87 -16.46 -47.46
N ALA A 257 6.13 -17.55 -47.48
CA ALA A 257 5.90 -18.35 -48.67
C ALA A 257 5.14 -17.56 -49.76
N ALA A 258 4.12 -16.78 -49.35
CA ALA A 258 3.39 -15.90 -50.25
C ALA A 258 4.29 -14.82 -50.86
N ILE A 259 5.15 -14.19 -50.06
CA ILE A 259 6.17 -13.22 -50.52
C ILE A 259 7.09 -13.88 -51.58
N ALA A 260 7.63 -15.06 -51.27
CA ALA A 260 8.51 -15.79 -52.20
C ALA A 260 7.80 -16.14 -53.52
N THR A 261 6.54 -16.61 -53.42
CA THR A 261 5.72 -16.97 -54.61
C THR A 261 5.41 -15.76 -55.45
N ASN A 262 4.97 -14.65 -54.85
CA ASN A 262 4.69 -13.39 -55.56
C ASN A 262 5.97 -12.80 -56.17
N GLY A 263 7.12 -12.87 -55.45
CA GLY A 263 8.42 -12.45 -56.02
C GLY A 263 8.83 -13.25 -57.23
N ALA A 264 8.70 -14.59 -57.20
CA ALA A 264 8.97 -15.46 -58.35
C ALA A 264 8.00 -15.18 -59.51
N ALA A 265 6.71 -14.90 -59.24
CA ALA A 265 5.73 -14.51 -60.25
C ALA A 265 6.09 -13.17 -60.91
N GLY A 266 6.43 -12.16 -60.08
CA GLY A 266 6.85 -10.85 -60.59
C GLY A 266 8.07 -10.92 -61.51
N LEU A 267 9.08 -11.73 -61.14
CA LEU A 267 10.23 -11.97 -62.01
C LEU A 267 9.85 -12.66 -63.33
N ARG A 268 8.90 -13.61 -63.36
CA ARG A 268 8.42 -14.24 -64.61
C ARG A 268 7.70 -13.23 -65.46
N TRP A 269 6.89 -12.33 -64.89
CA TRP A 269 6.22 -11.28 -65.68
C TRP A 269 7.20 -10.25 -66.25
N LEU A 270 8.24 -9.90 -65.48
CA LEU A 270 9.31 -8.98 -65.91
C LEU A 270 10.14 -9.53 -67.08
N ASN A 271 10.47 -10.84 -67.05
CA ASN A 271 11.30 -11.51 -68.07
C ASN A 271 10.57 -11.90 -69.36
N ARG A 272 9.31 -11.48 -69.60
CA ARG A 272 8.61 -11.68 -70.84
C ARG A 272 9.15 -10.75 -71.92
N PRO A 273 9.05 -11.13 -73.20
CA PRO A 273 9.45 -10.27 -74.32
C PRO A 273 8.81 -8.88 -74.25
N VAL A 274 7.58 -8.79 -73.72
CA VAL A 274 6.88 -7.55 -73.38
C VAL A 274 6.48 -7.69 -71.89
N PRO A 275 7.13 -6.99 -71.01
CA PRO A 275 6.81 -7.04 -69.58
C PRO A 275 5.41 -6.53 -69.25
N ASP A 276 4.66 -7.25 -68.42
CA ASP A 276 3.34 -6.83 -67.97
C ASP A 276 3.47 -6.04 -66.73
N ILE A 277 3.54 -4.71 -66.79
CA ILE A 277 3.72 -3.81 -65.69
C ILE A 277 2.53 -3.87 -64.70
N GLY A 278 1.31 -4.16 -65.13
CA GLY A 278 0.12 -4.31 -64.31
C GLY A 278 0.24 -5.49 -63.37
N GLU A 279 0.61 -6.66 -63.86
CA GLU A 279 0.80 -7.86 -63.05
C GLU A 279 2.03 -7.76 -62.13
N ILE A 280 3.12 -7.11 -62.61
CA ILE A 280 4.30 -6.83 -61.76
C ILE A 280 3.90 -5.95 -60.57
N ARG A 281 3.17 -4.86 -60.79
CA ARG A 281 2.68 -3.99 -59.72
C ARG A 281 1.86 -4.75 -58.70
N LYS A 282 0.91 -5.56 -59.14
CA LYS A 282 0.03 -6.37 -58.29
C LYS A 282 0.82 -7.37 -57.43
N THR A 283 1.85 -8.03 -58.00
CA THR A 283 2.70 -8.93 -57.20
C THR A 283 3.52 -8.19 -56.14
N ILE A 284 4.00 -6.97 -56.43
CA ILE A 284 4.71 -6.13 -55.49
C ILE A 284 3.77 -5.66 -54.35
N GLU A 285 2.57 -5.21 -54.69
CA GLU A 285 1.54 -4.82 -53.72
C GLU A 285 1.21 -5.97 -52.74
N ASN A 286 1.05 -7.19 -53.24
CA ASN A 286 0.85 -8.38 -52.42
C ASN A 286 2.05 -8.66 -51.50
N ILE A 287 3.29 -8.52 -52.00
CA ILE A 287 4.51 -8.68 -51.18
C ILE A 287 4.52 -7.66 -50.01
N VAL A 288 4.16 -6.40 -50.25
CA VAL A 288 4.09 -5.38 -49.21
C VAL A 288 3.06 -5.74 -48.14
N VAL A 289 1.86 -6.19 -48.55
CA VAL A 289 0.79 -6.62 -47.63
C VAL A 289 1.23 -7.81 -46.78
N ASP A 290 1.82 -8.85 -47.40
CA ASP A 290 2.29 -10.05 -46.71
C ASP A 290 3.46 -9.75 -45.77
N THR A 291 4.36 -8.81 -46.11
CA THR A 291 5.45 -8.35 -45.27
C THR A 291 4.90 -7.64 -44.00
N GLN A 292 3.90 -6.76 -44.15
CA GLN A 292 3.25 -6.09 -43.02
C GLN A 292 2.53 -7.09 -42.10
N ARG A 293 1.92 -8.13 -42.68
CA ARG A 293 1.27 -9.21 -41.93
C ARG A 293 2.30 -9.99 -41.11
N ALA A 294 3.42 -10.41 -41.70
CA ALA A 294 4.50 -11.10 -41.01
C ALA A 294 5.06 -10.24 -39.85
N ALA A 295 5.32 -8.95 -40.11
CA ALA A 295 5.82 -8.02 -39.08
C ALA A 295 4.86 -7.90 -37.89
N LYS A 296 3.54 -7.84 -38.13
CA LYS A 296 2.52 -7.81 -37.07
C LYS A 296 2.50 -9.09 -36.23
N ILE A 297 2.69 -10.27 -36.83
CA ILE A 297 2.76 -11.55 -36.09
C ILE A 297 3.99 -11.56 -35.19
N VAL A 298 5.16 -11.21 -35.71
CA VAL A 298 6.40 -11.16 -34.94
C VAL A 298 6.30 -10.15 -33.76
N ALA A 299 5.75 -8.96 -34.04
CA ALA A 299 5.56 -7.95 -32.98
C ALA A 299 4.65 -8.44 -31.85
N ARG A 300 3.56 -9.17 -32.15
CA ARG A 300 2.66 -9.77 -31.15
C ARG A 300 3.35 -10.82 -30.30
N VAL A 301 4.07 -11.74 -30.93
CA VAL A 301 4.85 -12.78 -30.21
C VAL A 301 5.90 -12.14 -29.29
N HIS A 302 6.62 -11.14 -29.80
CA HIS A 302 7.61 -10.41 -29.01
C HIS A 302 6.97 -9.66 -27.84
N GLY A 303 5.78 -9.05 -28.04
CA GLY A 303 5.04 -8.39 -26.95
C GLY A 303 4.67 -9.34 -25.82
N MET A 304 4.19 -10.55 -26.15
CA MET A 304 3.86 -11.58 -25.16
C MET A 304 5.09 -12.13 -24.42
N ALA A 305 6.24 -12.24 -25.10
CA ALA A 305 7.49 -12.73 -24.50
C ALA A 305 8.21 -11.65 -23.66
N SER A 306 7.90 -10.38 -23.85
CA SER A 306 8.62 -9.26 -23.24
C SER A 306 8.43 -9.18 -21.72
N ARG A 307 9.50 -8.74 -21.02
CA ARG A 307 9.51 -8.44 -19.57
C ARG A 307 9.15 -6.98 -19.28
N LYS A 308 8.50 -6.26 -20.21
CA LYS A 308 8.12 -4.87 -19.94
C LYS A 308 7.19 -4.78 -18.73
N ALA A 309 7.35 -3.71 -17.97
CA ALA A 309 6.38 -3.36 -16.94
C ALA A 309 4.98 -3.19 -17.57
N PRO A 310 3.90 -3.56 -16.88
CA PRO A 310 2.53 -3.37 -17.37
C PRO A 310 2.28 -1.89 -17.75
N GLU A 311 1.77 -1.67 -18.94
CA GLU A 311 1.44 -0.33 -19.45
C GLU A 311 -0.08 -0.17 -19.46
N GLN A 312 -0.60 0.51 -18.44
CA GLN A 312 -2.04 0.68 -18.27
C GLN A 312 -2.58 1.83 -19.12
N ALA A 313 -3.64 1.56 -19.87
CA ALA A 313 -4.35 2.53 -20.70
C ALA A 313 -5.86 2.26 -20.71
N PHE A 314 -6.65 3.24 -21.17
CA PHE A 314 -8.06 3.03 -21.50
C PHE A 314 -8.17 2.29 -22.83
N LEU A 315 -8.82 1.13 -22.83
CA LEU A 315 -8.82 0.20 -23.95
C LEU A 315 -10.25 -0.26 -24.27
N PRO A 316 -10.67 -0.24 -25.54
CA PRO A 316 -11.91 -0.88 -25.97
C PRO A 316 -11.73 -2.41 -25.89
N PHE A 317 -12.45 -3.05 -24.94
CA PHE A 317 -12.18 -4.43 -24.59
C PHE A 317 -12.46 -5.42 -25.74
N ASP A 318 -13.50 -5.19 -26.55
CA ASP A 318 -13.82 -6.05 -27.71
C ASP A 318 -12.75 -6.01 -28.81
N GLU A 319 -11.91 -4.96 -28.87
CA GLU A 319 -10.72 -4.97 -29.74
C GLU A 319 -9.66 -5.95 -29.29
N ILE A 320 -9.45 -6.01 -27.96
CA ILE A 320 -8.51 -6.97 -27.35
C ILE A 320 -8.94 -8.41 -27.66
N ILE A 321 -10.25 -8.70 -27.55
CA ILE A 321 -10.80 -10.00 -27.91
C ILE A 321 -10.54 -10.30 -29.41
N ARG A 322 -10.84 -9.37 -30.30
CA ARG A 322 -10.59 -9.55 -31.74
C ARG A 322 -9.13 -9.84 -32.07
N GLU A 323 -8.21 -9.11 -31.39
CA GLU A 323 -6.77 -9.33 -31.57
C GLU A 323 -6.32 -10.71 -31.04
N ALA A 324 -6.88 -11.16 -29.89
CA ALA A 324 -6.61 -12.49 -29.34
C ALA A 324 -7.12 -13.60 -30.29
N LEU A 325 -8.29 -13.41 -30.88
CA LEU A 325 -8.86 -14.36 -31.84
C LEU A 325 -8.06 -14.42 -33.14
N LEU A 326 -7.57 -13.29 -33.63
CA LEU A 326 -6.65 -13.25 -34.76
C LEU A 326 -5.34 -14.01 -34.45
N PHE A 327 -4.84 -13.92 -33.21
CA PHE A 327 -3.64 -14.67 -32.81
C PHE A 327 -3.88 -16.18 -32.76
N LEU A 328 -5.08 -16.61 -32.39
CA LEU A 328 -5.46 -18.03 -32.32
C LEU A 328 -5.96 -18.62 -33.64
N GLY A 329 -6.05 -17.80 -34.72
CA GLY A 329 -6.73 -18.19 -35.97
C GLY A 329 -6.27 -19.54 -36.50
N HIS A 330 -4.96 -19.75 -36.62
CA HIS A 330 -4.42 -21.03 -37.12
C HIS A 330 -4.70 -22.22 -36.20
N GLU A 331 -4.59 -22.05 -34.88
CA GLU A 331 -4.86 -23.11 -33.90
C GLU A 331 -6.33 -23.52 -33.96
N LEU A 332 -7.23 -22.55 -34.13
CA LEU A 332 -8.67 -22.78 -34.26
C LEU A 332 -9.01 -23.51 -35.57
N GLU A 333 -8.42 -23.06 -36.67
CA GLU A 333 -8.59 -23.67 -38.00
C GLU A 333 -8.03 -25.09 -38.04
N SER A 334 -6.80 -25.31 -37.57
CA SER A 334 -6.14 -26.62 -37.57
C SER A 334 -6.89 -27.70 -36.78
N ARG A 335 -7.60 -27.26 -35.72
CA ARG A 335 -8.40 -28.14 -34.87
C ARG A 335 -9.90 -28.11 -35.18
N SER A 336 -10.29 -27.45 -36.28
CA SER A 336 -11.68 -27.33 -36.73
C SER A 336 -12.62 -26.81 -35.65
N VAL A 337 -12.20 -25.72 -34.94
CA VAL A 337 -13.00 -25.08 -33.89
C VAL A 337 -13.72 -23.87 -34.47
N ALA A 338 -15.05 -23.87 -34.41
CA ALA A 338 -15.87 -22.71 -34.75
C ALA A 338 -15.90 -21.74 -33.58
N ILE A 339 -15.61 -20.45 -33.82
CA ILE A 339 -15.64 -19.43 -32.77
C ILE A 339 -16.65 -18.34 -33.13
N LEU A 340 -17.43 -17.91 -32.15
CA LEU A 340 -18.39 -16.83 -32.25
C LEU A 340 -18.09 -15.78 -31.18
N HIS A 341 -17.83 -14.54 -31.63
CA HIS A 341 -17.70 -13.39 -30.73
C HIS A 341 -19.00 -12.57 -30.75
N ARG A 342 -19.55 -12.34 -29.56
CA ARG A 342 -20.74 -11.51 -29.31
C ARG A 342 -20.33 -10.29 -28.49
N PRO A 343 -19.98 -9.17 -29.15
CA PRO A 343 -19.53 -7.96 -28.46
C PRO A 343 -20.67 -7.24 -27.74
N GLU A 344 -20.35 -6.51 -26.67
CA GLU A 344 -21.25 -5.56 -26.03
C GLU A 344 -21.49 -4.36 -26.96
N PRO A 345 -22.75 -4.03 -27.32
CA PRO A 345 -23.04 -2.94 -28.26
C PRO A 345 -22.53 -1.56 -27.81
N ALA A 346 -22.46 -1.32 -26.50
CA ALA A 346 -21.96 -0.06 -25.95
C ALA A 346 -20.42 0.10 -26.04
N ALA A 347 -19.70 -0.95 -26.44
CA ALA A 347 -18.23 -0.98 -26.57
C ALA A 347 -17.49 -0.32 -25.38
N PRO A 348 -17.73 -0.77 -24.13
CA PRO A 348 -17.19 -0.12 -22.96
C PRO A 348 -15.67 -0.17 -22.93
N GLN A 349 -15.04 0.90 -22.40
CA GLN A 349 -13.61 0.93 -22.17
C GLN A 349 -13.26 0.38 -20.80
N VAL A 350 -12.15 -0.34 -20.70
CA VAL A 350 -11.55 -0.83 -19.45
C VAL A 350 -10.17 -0.18 -19.27
N PHE A 351 -9.79 0.08 -18.03
CA PHE A 351 -8.46 0.57 -17.73
C PHE A 351 -7.55 -0.62 -17.41
N GLY A 352 -6.49 -0.83 -18.21
CA GLY A 352 -5.63 -1.99 -18.02
C GLY A 352 -4.49 -2.11 -19.01
N ASP A 353 -3.74 -3.21 -18.89
CA ASP A 353 -2.67 -3.59 -19.82
C ASP A 353 -3.21 -4.47 -20.93
N ARG A 354 -3.07 -4.01 -22.16
CA ARG A 354 -3.55 -4.72 -23.39
C ARG A 354 -3.02 -6.14 -23.48
N THR A 355 -1.71 -6.33 -23.22
CA THR A 355 -1.05 -7.63 -23.36
C THR A 355 -1.52 -8.63 -22.30
N GLN A 356 -1.72 -8.16 -21.07
CA GLN A 356 -2.20 -9.00 -19.97
C GLN A 356 -3.66 -9.42 -20.20
N LEU A 357 -4.53 -8.50 -20.59
CA LEU A 357 -5.93 -8.81 -20.88
C LEU A 357 -6.07 -9.76 -22.10
N GLN A 358 -5.25 -9.55 -23.15
CA GLN A 358 -5.17 -10.45 -24.28
C GLN A 358 -4.72 -11.87 -23.85
N GLN A 359 -3.77 -11.98 -22.92
CA GLN A 359 -3.31 -13.26 -22.35
C GLN A 359 -4.46 -14.02 -21.67
N VAL A 360 -5.35 -13.34 -20.95
CA VAL A 360 -6.53 -14.00 -20.34
C VAL A 360 -7.38 -14.65 -21.39
N ILE A 361 -7.73 -13.92 -22.47
CA ILE A 361 -8.57 -14.46 -23.56
C ILE A 361 -7.90 -15.65 -24.24
N VAL A 362 -6.61 -15.54 -24.57
CA VAL A 362 -5.83 -16.61 -25.22
C VAL A 362 -5.80 -17.86 -24.34
N ASN A 363 -5.51 -17.71 -23.04
CA ASN A 363 -5.46 -18.84 -22.11
C ASN A 363 -6.79 -19.56 -21.98
N LEU A 364 -7.91 -18.83 -21.86
CA LEU A 364 -9.24 -19.43 -21.74
C LEU A 364 -9.63 -20.14 -23.02
N ALA A 365 -9.39 -19.52 -24.19
CA ALA A 365 -9.69 -20.13 -25.49
C ALA A 365 -8.85 -21.40 -25.77
N ILE A 366 -7.53 -21.37 -25.46
CA ILE A 366 -6.67 -22.56 -25.61
C ILE A 366 -7.14 -23.67 -24.68
N ASN A 367 -7.53 -23.37 -23.44
CA ASN A 367 -8.07 -24.37 -22.52
C ASN A 367 -9.32 -25.04 -23.07
N ALA A 368 -10.23 -24.28 -23.66
CA ALA A 368 -11.43 -24.81 -24.34
C ALA A 368 -11.09 -25.71 -25.53
N VAL A 369 -10.18 -25.23 -26.43
CA VAL A 369 -9.71 -26.00 -27.58
C VAL A 369 -9.10 -27.34 -27.15
N GLN A 370 -8.22 -27.33 -26.16
CA GLN A 370 -7.55 -28.52 -25.65
C GLN A 370 -8.54 -29.50 -25.02
N ALA A 371 -9.49 -29.03 -24.21
CA ALA A 371 -10.49 -29.86 -23.55
C ALA A 371 -11.38 -30.62 -24.59
N MET A 372 -11.86 -29.89 -25.61
CA MET A 372 -12.66 -30.49 -26.66
C MET A 372 -11.86 -31.47 -27.54
N THR A 373 -10.57 -31.15 -27.81
CA THR A 373 -9.71 -32.02 -28.61
C THR A 373 -9.37 -33.31 -27.90
N GLN A 374 -9.02 -33.25 -26.60
CA GLN A 374 -8.70 -34.43 -25.80
C GLN A 374 -9.92 -35.35 -25.58
N ALA A 375 -11.10 -34.76 -25.47
CA ALA A 375 -12.34 -35.52 -25.34
C ALA A 375 -12.89 -36.06 -26.68
N GLY A 376 -12.24 -35.79 -27.82
CA GLY A 376 -12.62 -36.34 -29.11
C GLY A 376 -13.90 -35.75 -29.73
N TYR A 377 -14.25 -34.51 -29.38
CA TYR A 377 -15.41 -33.84 -29.99
C TYR A 377 -15.14 -33.50 -31.43
N ASP A 378 -16.06 -33.82 -32.36
CA ASP A 378 -15.98 -33.49 -33.78
C ASP A 378 -16.51 -32.06 -34.05
N ASP A 379 -17.65 -31.70 -33.48
CA ASP A 379 -18.24 -30.36 -33.54
C ASP A 379 -17.75 -29.52 -32.37
N ARG A 380 -16.71 -28.72 -32.57
CA ARG A 380 -16.07 -27.89 -31.53
C ARG A 380 -16.48 -26.46 -31.72
N ARG A 381 -17.09 -25.88 -30.68
CA ARG A 381 -17.56 -24.49 -30.66
C ARG A 381 -17.15 -23.74 -29.41
N ILE A 382 -16.70 -22.50 -29.63
CA ILE A 382 -16.41 -21.54 -28.56
C ILE A 382 -17.25 -20.30 -28.80
N VAL A 383 -17.92 -19.80 -27.77
CA VAL A 383 -18.65 -18.54 -27.78
C VAL A 383 -17.98 -17.60 -26.77
N ILE A 384 -17.52 -16.44 -27.24
CA ILE A 384 -17.01 -15.38 -26.37
C ILE A 384 -18.05 -14.26 -26.38
N SER A 385 -18.51 -13.89 -25.19
CA SER A 385 -19.53 -12.83 -25.06
C SER A 385 -19.06 -11.78 -24.06
N THR A 386 -19.31 -10.51 -24.38
CA THR A 386 -19.16 -9.40 -23.44
C THR A 386 -20.51 -8.81 -23.14
N VAL A 387 -20.80 -8.53 -21.86
CA VAL A 387 -22.06 -7.96 -21.40
C VAL A 387 -21.78 -6.99 -20.26
N ALA A 388 -22.28 -5.76 -20.34
CA ALA A 388 -22.30 -4.83 -19.22
C ALA A 388 -23.32 -5.34 -18.18
N GLN A 389 -22.85 -5.81 -17.01
CA GLN A 389 -23.72 -6.25 -15.92
C GLN A 389 -24.43 -5.06 -15.26
N ASP A 390 -23.72 -3.94 -15.17
CA ASP A 390 -24.21 -2.67 -14.65
C ASP A 390 -23.38 -1.51 -15.28
N ALA A 391 -23.61 -0.27 -14.84
CA ALA A 391 -22.90 0.91 -15.37
C ALA A 391 -21.37 0.89 -15.09
N SER A 392 -20.89 0.05 -14.18
CA SER A 392 -19.52 0.03 -13.70
C SER A 392 -18.77 -1.28 -13.99
N THR A 393 -19.47 -2.32 -14.44
CA THR A 393 -18.93 -3.68 -14.51
C THR A 393 -19.19 -4.34 -15.87
N LEU A 394 -18.13 -4.66 -16.59
CA LEU A 394 -18.15 -5.49 -17.79
C LEU A 394 -17.90 -6.94 -17.40
N CYS A 395 -18.73 -7.87 -17.87
CA CYS A 395 -18.49 -9.31 -17.79
C CYS A 395 -18.11 -9.86 -19.17
N CYS A 396 -17.02 -10.59 -19.23
CA CYS A 396 -16.63 -11.40 -20.37
C CYS A 396 -16.78 -12.89 -20.03
N SER A 397 -17.40 -13.68 -20.92
CA SER A 397 -17.48 -15.13 -20.78
C SER A 397 -16.90 -15.82 -22.02
N VAL A 398 -16.22 -16.93 -21.79
CA VAL A 398 -15.73 -17.90 -22.79
C VAL A 398 -16.41 -19.21 -22.52
N GLU A 399 -17.27 -19.64 -23.41
CA GLU A 399 -18.08 -20.86 -23.29
C GLU A 399 -17.71 -21.85 -24.38
N ASP A 400 -17.51 -23.12 -24.01
CA ASP A 400 -17.26 -24.22 -24.94
C ASP A 400 -18.39 -25.24 -24.89
N ASN A 401 -18.46 -26.11 -25.89
CA ASN A 401 -19.35 -27.28 -25.94
C ASN A 401 -18.61 -28.59 -25.66
N GLY A 402 -17.51 -28.53 -24.89
CA GLY A 402 -16.69 -29.68 -24.55
C GLY A 402 -17.25 -30.53 -23.37
N PRO A 403 -16.39 -31.29 -22.70
CA PRO A 403 -16.81 -32.20 -21.63
C PRO A 403 -17.28 -31.51 -20.34
N GLY A 404 -17.13 -30.18 -20.25
CA GLY A 404 -17.46 -29.44 -19.05
C GLY A 404 -16.42 -29.59 -17.95
N ILE A 405 -16.79 -29.22 -16.72
CA ILE A 405 -15.94 -29.23 -15.54
C ILE A 405 -16.58 -30.13 -14.47
N ALA A 406 -15.82 -31.11 -13.98
CA ALA A 406 -16.29 -31.92 -12.87
C ALA A 406 -16.48 -31.08 -11.60
N SER A 407 -17.57 -31.25 -10.89
CA SER A 407 -17.93 -30.44 -9.72
C SER A 407 -16.87 -30.48 -8.61
N GLU A 408 -16.15 -31.59 -8.47
CA GLU A 408 -15.02 -31.74 -7.52
C GLU A 408 -13.81 -30.86 -7.85
N HIS A 409 -13.66 -30.42 -9.09
CA HIS A 409 -12.54 -29.60 -9.54
C HIS A 409 -12.84 -28.08 -9.48
N LEU A 410 -14.12 -27.66 -9.46
CA LEU A 410 -14.52 -26.26 -9.53
C LEU A 410 -13.82 -25.37 -8.48
N GLY A 411 -13.68 -25.86 -7.24
CA GLY A 411 -13.04 -25.12 -6.16
C GLY A 411 -11.51 -24.94 -6.33
N ARG A 412 -10.88 -25.81 -7.13
CA ARG A 412 -9.42 -25.91 -7.24
C ARG A 412 -8.86 -25.44 -8.57
N LEU A 413 -9.70 -25.13 -9.55
CA LEU A 413 -9.28 -24.77 -10.92
C LEU A 413 -8.28 -23.62 -10.99
N PHE A 414 -8.38 -22.69 -10.04
CA PHE A 414 -7.51 -21.51 -9.97
C PHE A 414 -6.36 -21.66 -8.96
N GLU A 415 -6.15 -22.88 -8.41
CA GLU A 415 -4.97 -23.18 -7.59
C GLU A 415 -3.74 -23.40 -8.49
N SER A 416 -2.59 -22.86 -8.06
CA SER A 416 -1.33 -23.04 -8.78
C SER A 416 -0.95 -24.53 -8.88
N PHE A 417 -0.51 -24.94 -10.06
CA PHE A 417 -0.11 -26.32 -10.36
C PHE A 417 -1.25 -27.35 -10.38
N PHE A 418 -2.49 -26.92 -10.23
CA PHE A 418 -3.62 -27.83 -10.43
C PHE A 418 -3.88 -28.04 -11.92
N THR A 419 -3.82 -29.29 -12.36
CA THR A 419 -4.09 -29.69 -13.75
C THR A 419 -4.68 -31.08 -13.80
N THR A 420 -5.61 -31.29 -14.73
CA THR A 420 -6.16 -32.60 -15.10
C THR A 420 -5.53 -33.13 -16.38
N LYS A 421 -4.58 -32.40 -16.97
CA LYS A 421 -3.93 -32.72 -18.25
C LYS A 421 -2.57 -33.38 -18.01
N GLU A 422 -2.20 -34.39 -18.84
CA GLU A 422 -0.90 -35.08 -18.73
C GLU A 422 0.31 -34.18 -18.98
N SER A 423 0.18 -33.16 -19.82
CA SER A 423 1.29 -32.24 -20.22
C SER A 423 1.13 -30.80 -19.77
N GLY A 424 0.13 -30.47 -18.96
CA GLY A 424 -0.13 -29.09 -18.53
C GLY A 424 0.55 -28.77 -17.21
N MET A 425 1.22 -27.61 -17.08
CA MET A 425 1.81 -27.13 -15.83
C MET A 425 0.78 -26.62 -14.79
N GLY A 426 -0.50 -26.56 -15.12
CA GLY A 426 -1.55 -26.05 -14.22
C GLY A 426 -1.40 -24.57 -13.84
N MET A 427 -0.79 -23.75 -14.70
CA MET A 427 -0.49 -22.35 -14.42
C MET A 427 -1.39 -21.35 -15.18
N GLY A 428 -2.04 -21.76 -16.26
CA GLY A 428 -2.84 -20.87 -17.11
C GLY A 428 -3.97 -20.15 -16.36
N LEU A 429 -4.81 -20.91 -15.65
CA LEU A 429 -5.95 -20.35 -14.90
C LEU A 429 -5.55 -19.51 -13.67
N PRO A 430 -4.57 -19.92 -12.83
CA PRO A 430 -4.03 -19.06 -11.76
C PRO A 430 -3.54 -17.69 -12.27
N ILE A 431 -2.90 -17.66 -13.46
CA ILE A 431 -2.45 -16.41 -14.08
C ILE A 431 -3.61 -15.57 -14.55
N CYS A 432 -4.62 -16.18 -15.19
CA CYS A 432 -5.84 -15.46 -15.54
C CYS A 432 -6.45 -14.79 -14.31
N ARG A 433 -6.50 -15.49 -13.17
CA ARG A 433 -6.97 -14.95 -11.91
C ARG A 433 -6.13 -13.77 -11.43
N SER A 434 -4.81 -13.92 -11.40
CA SER A 434 -3.89 -12.86 -10.99
C SER A 434 -4.01 -11.61 -11.87
N ILE A 435 -4.13 -11.78 -13.19
CA ILE A 435 -4.31 -10.65 -14.12
C ILE A 435 -5.65 -9.96 -13.87
N VAL A 436 -6.75 -10.71 -13.81
CA VAL A 436 -8.09 -10.16 -13.61
C VAL A 436 -8.19 -9.43 -12.27
N GLU A 437 -7.67 -10.00 -11.18
CA GLU A 437 -7.65 -9.37 -9.86
C GLU A 437 -6.78 -8.11 -9.83
N ALA A 438 -5.63 -8.10 -10.52
CA ALA A 438 -4.79 -6.91 -10.68
C ALA A 438 -5.49 -5.77 -11.45
N HIS A 439 -6.49 -6.09 -12.27
CA HIS A 439 -7.35 -5.14 -12.98
C HIS A 439 -8.65 -4.81 -12.22
N GLY A 440 -8.75 -5.19 -10.94
CA GLY A 440 -9.91 -4.92 -10.09
C GLY A 440 -11.14 -5.78 -10.37
N GLY A 441 -10.97 -6.86 -11.14
CA GLY A 441 -12.03 -7.79 -11.53
C GLY A 441 -12.10 -9.05 -10.69
N ARG A 442 -12.99 -9.96 -11.08
CA ARG A 442 -13.14 -11.31 -10.52
C ARG A 442 -13.26 -12.33 -11.65
N ILE A 443 -12.76 -13.54 -11.47
CA ILE A 443 -12.86 -14.64 -12.42
C ILE A 443 -13.51 -15.87 -11.76
N GLY A 444 -14.30 -16.60 -12.53
CA GLY A 444 -14.94 -17.83 -12.10
C GLY A 444 -15.17 -18.82 -13.24
N ALA A 445 -15.63 -20.01 -12.88
CA ALA A 445 -15.97 -21.07 -13.82
C ALA A 445 -17.23 -21.80 -13.36
N GLU A 446 -18.04 -22.23 -14.33
CA GLU A 446 -19.26 -23.00 -14.09
C GLU A 446 -19.56 -23.88 -15.30
N ALA A 447 -20.55 -24.76 -15.19
CA ALA A 447 -21.04 -25.51 -16.34
C ALA A 447 -21.79 -24.58 -17.28
N SER A 448 -21.54 -24.66 -18.61
CA SER A 448 -22.27 -23.89 -19.60
C SER A 448 -23.67 -24.45 -19.81
N ALA A 449 -24.67 -23.71 -19.40
CA ALA A 449 -26.07 -24.05 -19.63
C ALA A 449 -26.46 -23.97 -21.14
N ALA A 450 -25.81 -23.09 -21.90
CA ALA A 450 -26.14 -22.83 -23.29
C ALA A 450 -25.41 -23.77 -24.27
N GLN A 451 -24.16 -24.15 -23.97
CA GLN A 451 -23.32 -24.98 -24.85
C GLN A 451 -23.15 -26.42 -24.38
N GLY A 452 -23.49 -26.72 -23.10
CA GLY A 452 -23.34 -28.06 -22.51
C GLY A 452 -21.94 -28.40 -22.04
N GLY A 453 -20.95 -27.49 -22.21
CA GLY A 453 -19.57 -27.64 -21.79
C GLY A 453 -19.20 -26.79 -20.58
N ALA A 454 -18.04 -26.11 -20.62
CA ALA A 454 -17.60 -25.22 -19.58
C ALA A 454 -17.86 -23.73 -19.94
N ARG A 455 -18.11 -22.93 -18.90
CA ARG A 455 -18.19 -21.48 -18.97
C ARG A 455 -17.19 -20.88 -18.01
N PHE A 456 -16.17 -20.20 -18.54
CA PHE A 456 -15.28 -19.34 -17.79
C PHE A 456 -15.73 -17.91 -17.95
N TRP A 457 -15.86 -17.19 -16.87
CA TRP A 457 -16.26 -15.77 -16.90
C TRP A 457 -15.34 -14.94 -16.02
N PHE A 458 -15.20 -13.67 -16.38
CA PHE A 458 -14.51 -12.69 -15.55
C PHE A 458 -15.14 -11.31 -15.72
N THR A 459 -14.96 -10.50 -14.69
CA THR A 459 -15.45 -9.11 -14.67
C THR A 459 -14.27 -8.14 -14.72
N LEU A 460 -14.51 -6.97 -15.29
CA LEU A 460 -13.60 -5.84 -15.29
C LEU A 460 -14.38 -4.56 -14.97
N PRO A 461 -13.79 -3.60 -14.22
CA PRO A 461 -14.39 -2.29 -14.04
C PRO A 461 -14.50 -1.56 -15.38
N ILE A 462 -15.70 -1.03 -15.68
CA ILE A 462 -15.90 -0.11 -16.79
C ILE A 462 -15.35 1.25 -16.36
N SER A 463 -14.44 1.79 -17.15
CA SER A 463 -13.93 3.13 -16.93
C SER A 463 -14.66 4.09 -17.84
N ILE A 464 -15.46 4.98 -17.25
CA ILE A 464 -15.97 6.14 -17.97
C ILE A 464 -14.77 7.07 -18.10
N ALA A 465 -14.31 7.33 -19.31
CA ALA A 465 -13.30 8.35 -19.55
C ALA A 465 -13.84 9.66 -18.95
N ALA A 466 -13.28 10.10 -17.83
CA ALA A 466 -13.51 11.45 -17.35
C ALA A 466 -13.02 12.36 -18.49
N ASP A 467 -13.88 13.28 -18.96
CA ASP A 467 -13.49 14.32 -19.90
C ASP A 467 -12.14 14.90 -19.46
N PRO A 468 -11.14 15.00 -20.34
CA PRO A 468 -9.89 15.66 -19.98
C PRO A 468 -10.24 17.05 -19.44
N PRO A 469 -9.59 17.55 -18.38
CA PRO A 469 -9.87 18.87 -17.86
C PRO A 469 -9.78 19.84 -19.02
N ARG A 470 -10.89 20.52 -19.34
CA ARG A 470 -10.93 21.59 -20.32
C ARG A 470 -9.84 22.58 -19.93
N SER A 471 -8.81 22.66 -20.73
CA SER A 471 -7.87 23.74 -20.65
C SER A 471 -8.65 25.02 -20.95
N ASP A 472 -9.01 25.76 -19.90
CA ASP A 472 -9.41 27.16 -20.01
C ASP A 472 -8.19 27.97 -20.52
N LEU A 473 -7.94 27.86 -21.81
CA LEU A 473 -7.21 28.88 -22.54
C LEU A 473 -8.20 30.02 -22.78
N GLY A 474 -8.33 30.89 -21.78
CA GLY A 474 -8.90 32.20 -21.97
C GLY A 474 -8.05 32.95 -23.00
N VAL A 475 -8.51 32.97 -24.22
CA VAL A 475 -8.10 33.95 -25.19
C VAL A 475 -9.03 35.16 -24.98
N ASP A 476 -8.53 36.14 -24.23
CA ASP A 476 -9.08 37.48 -24.29
C ASP A 476 -8.26 38.29 -25.30
N ALA A 477 -9.02 38.86 -26.22
CA ALA A 477 -8.60 39.78 -27.27
C ALA A 477 -8.20 41.16 -26.71
#